data_a6d44af528b4d1ba4a525b75f79a1ad9
#
_entry.id   a6d44af528b4d1ba4a525b75f79a1ad9
#
_cell.length_a   1.000
_cell.length_b   1.000
_cell.length_c   1.000
_cell.angle_alpha   90.00
_cell.angle_beta   90.00
_cell.angle_gamma   90.00
#
_symmetry.space_group_name_H-M   'P 1'
#
loop_
_entity.id
_entity.type
_entity.pdbx_description
1 polymer ?
#
loop_
_entity_poly.entity_id
_entity_poly.type
_entity_poly.pdbx_seq_one_letter_code
_entity_poly.pdbx_strand_id
1 'polypeptide(L)'
;MKKEMDDNYGHVLKYTGIFGGVQGLNIGIGLVRTKLVALLLGPSGMGLASLFNTTVNMVFQATNLGLPFSAVRRVSELYQEGDEAGLARYVKVVRGWTLLTALLGMFVCIVIGPFLSHSTFAWGDHTLHFVLLAPAVGMMTITGGETAILKGIHRVGALAVIQVISILAALLFSVPVYYFFGASGIVPVIVLMALATMLATIRISFRVIPLQLASAGRAMKEGTGMIRLGVAYTLAMVVGSLTELVIRSYLNVTGDLDILGLYNAGYMLTITYAGMVFSAMETDYFPRLAAVQGDVFATNETVNRQTEVSLLLLSPMLVTFMVTLPVLIPLLFSLEFVPVIGMAQVATLAMYLKVLTMPVAYVTLARGQALAYLILESLYCVALILLIIFCYQRWGLYGTGVAVTLAYLFDFLIVIGYAYKKNGYRCSATVFRYALVQVLLGLFSYITVCVLSGIAYWLVGGILILLSTCYSLRILRRKTHLWQALMRRFRSSTTQPVSD
;
A
#
# COMPACT_ATOMS: atom_id res chain seq x y z
N MET A 1 -9.52 23.51 -29.73
CA MET A 1 -10.36 23.17 -28.56
C MET A 1 -10.93 21.75 -28.61
N LYS A 2 -11.78 21.31 -29.55
CA LYS A 2 -12.33 19.94 -29.59
C LYS A 2 -11.26 18.88 -29.94
N LYS A 3 -10.33 19.18 -30.83
CA LYS A 3 -9.22 18.31 -31.25
C LYS A 3 -8.14 18.19 -30.17
N GLU A 4 -7.87 19.24 -29.43
CA GLU A 4 -6.95 19.22 -28.25
C GLU A 4 -7.55 18.51 -27.04
N MET A 5 -8.88 18.58 -26.85
CA MET A 5 -9.56 17.76 -25.83
C MET A 5 -9.55 16.28 -26.16
N ASP A 6 -9.74 15.89 -27.44
CA ASP A 6 -9.68 14.48 -27.87
C ASP A 6 -8.28 13.90 -27.78
N ASP A 7 -7.24 14.69 -28.07
CA ASP A 7 -5.83 14.28 -27.94
C ASP A 7 -5.43 14.10 -26.46
N ASN A 8 -5.92 14.97 -25.59
CA ASN A 8 -5.68 14.89 -24.14
C ASN A 8 -6.42 13.67 -23.53
N TYR A 9 -7.62 13.35 -24.01
CA TYR A 9 -8.37 12.17 -23.57
C TYR A 9 -7.73 10.85 -24.04
N GLY A 10 -7.22 10.80 -25.27
CA GLY A 10 -6.47 9.67 -25.82
C GLY A 10 -5.18 9.41 -25.07
N HIS A 11 -4.48 10.49 -24.70
CA HIS A 11 -3.23 10.45 -23.94
C HIS A 11 -3.47 9.92 -22.50
N VAL A 12 -4.46 10.44 -21.78
CA VAL A 12 -4.84 10.00 -20.45
C VAL A 12 -5.29 8.52 -20.47
N LEU A 13 -6.11 8.13 -21.45
CA LEU A 13 -6.60 6.74 -21.57
C LEU A 13 -5.46 5.74 -21.84
N LYS A 14 -4.49 6.13 -22.68
CA LYS A 14 -3.31 5.32 -23.02
C LYS A 14 -2.41 5.12 -21.77
N TYR A 15 -2.14 6.18 -21.02
CA TYR A 15 -1.31 6.08 -19.83
C TYR A 15 -2.01 5.34 -18.68
N THR A 16 -3.30 5.58 -18.46
CA THR A 16 -4.11 4.83 -17.47
C THR A 16 -4.19 3.34 -17.85
N GLY A 17 -4.33 3.03 -19.14
CA GLY A 17 -4.32 1.64 -19.64
C GLY A 17 -2.99 0.94 -19.45
N ILE A 18 -1.86 1.63 -19.74
CA ILE A 18 -0.51 1.10 -19.53
C ILE A 18 -0.27 0.87 -18.03
N PHE A 19 -0.62 1.85 -17.18
CA PHE A 19 -0.43 1.74 -15.73
C PHE A 19 -1.30 0.63 -15.13
N GLY A 20 -2.56 0.54 -15.54
CA GLY A 20 -3.46 -0.54 -15.12
C GLY A 20 -2.98 -1.92 -15.57
N GLY A 21 -2.45 -2.03 -16.79
CA GLY A 21 -1.84 -3.26 -17.30
C GLY A 21 -0.59 -3.67 -16.54
N VAL A 22 0.32 -2.72 -16.26
CA VAL A 22 1.52 -2.95 -15.44
C VAL A 22 1.14 -3.34 -14.01
N GLN A 23 0.13 -2.71 -13.43
CA GLN A 23 -0.35 -3.07 -12.09
C GLN A 23 -0.98 -4.47 -12.06
N GLY A 24 -1.72 -4.86 -13.10
CA GLY A 24 -2.24 -6.21 -13.25
C GLY A 24 -1.12 -7.27 -13.38
N LEU A 25 -0.08 -6.99 -14.17
CA LEU A 25 1.11 -7.82 -14.26
C LEU A 25 1.83 -7.94 -12.91
N ASN A 26 1.97 -6.83 -12.18
CA ASN A 26 2.58 -6.81 -10.86
C ASN A 26 1.84 -7.72 -9.88
N ILE A 27 0.52 -7.64 -9.86
CA ILE A 27 -0.31 -8.51 -9.01
C ILE A 27 -0.13 -9.97 -9.44
N GLY A 28 -0.22 -10.28 -10.73
CA GLY A 28 -0.10 -11.65 -11.24
C GLY A 28 1.27 -12.28 -10.94
N ILE A 29 2.35 -11.60 -11.28
CA ILE A 29 3.72 -12.07 -10.99
C ILE A 29 3.98 -12.11 -9.48
N GLY A 30 3.47 -11.13 -8.74
CA GLY A 30 3.55 -11.08 -7.28
C GLY A 30 2.88 -12.29 -6.63
N LEU A 31 1.70 -12.70 -7.09
CA LEU A 31 1.00 -13.89 -6.59
C LEU A 31 1.77 -15.18 -6.88
N VAL A 32 2.30 -15.34 -8.11
CA VAL A 32 3.15 -16.49 -8.47
C VAL A 32 4.40 -16.55 -7.58
N ARG A 33 5.09 -15.41 -7.40
CA ARG A 33 6.24 -15.31 -6.52
C ARG A 33 5.87 -15.68 -5.08
N THR A 34 4.79 -15.13 -4.55
CA THR A 34 4.32 -15.41 -3.19
C THR A 34 4.05 -16.90 -2.99
N LYS A 35 3.40 -17.55 -3.96
CA LYS A 35 3.19 -19.00 -3.94
C LYS A 35 4.49 -19.77 -3.87
N LEU A 36 5.44 -19.46 -4.75
CA LEU A 36 6.74 -20.15 -4.79
C LEU A 36 7.55 -19.92 -3.51
N VAL A 37 7.58 -18.70 -3.00
CA VAL A 37 8.26 -18.37 -1.74
C VAL A 37 7.61 -19.08 -0.56
N ALA A 38 6.28 -19.16 -0.50
CA ALA A 38 5.56 -19.87 0.54
C ALA A 38 5.84 -21.38 0.52
N LEU A 39 5.96 -21.98 -0.67
CA LEU A 39 6.33 -23.40 -0.82
C LEU A 39 7.78 -23.68 -0.45
N LEU A 40 8.71 -22.76 -0.71
CA LEU A 40 10.13 -22.94 -0.47
C LEU A 40 10.55 -22.62 0.97
N LEU A 41 9.94 -21.63 1.58
CA LEU A 41 10.32 -21.14 2.91
C LEU A 41 9.37 -21.57 4.04
N GLY A 42 8.13 -21.95 3.69
CA GLY A 42 7.08 -22.19 4.67
C GLY A 42 6.69 -20.95 5.48
N PRO A 43 5.83 -21.11 6.52
CA PRO A 43 5.44 -20.01 7.39
C PRO A 43 6.61 -19.38 8.13
N SER A 44 7.51 -20.17 8.74
CA SER A 44 8.68 -19.67 9.50
C SER A 44 9.60 -18.81 8.65
N GLY A 45 9.94 -19.26 7.44
CA GLY A 45 10.79 -18.48 6.54
C GLY A 45 10.12 -17.22 6.04
N MET A 46 8.80 -17.22 5.79
CA MET A 46 8.04 -16.02 5.47
C MET A 46 7.97 -15.06 6.67
N GLY A 47 7.84 -15.57 7.88
CA GLY A 47 7.92 -14.79 9.11
C GLY A 47 9.24 -14.07 9.25
N LEU A 48 10.35 -14.80 9.09
CA LEU A 48 11.71 -14.27 9.15
C LEU A 48 11.97 -13.23 8.07
N ALA A 49 11.55 -13.49 6.83
CA ALA A 49 11.66 -12.52 5.73
C ALA A 49 10.85 -11.25 6.01
N SER A 50 9.67 -11.39 6.61
CA SER A 50 8.82 -10.27 7.02
C SER A 50 9.49 -9.39 8.08
N LEU A 51 10.15 -9.99 9.10
CA LEU A 51 10.88 -9.24 10.12
C LEU A 51 12.02 -8.42 9.51
N PHE A 52 12.90 -9.04 8.73
CA PHE A 52 14.00 -8.33 8.10
C PHE A 52 13.51 -7.22 7.17
N ASN A 53 12.50 -7.48 6.32
CA ASN A 53 11.94 -6.46 5.43
C ASN A 53 11.30 -5.29 6.22
N THR A 54 10.54 -5.57 7.28
CA THR A 54 9.92 -4.53 8.10
C THR A 54 10.96 -3.68 8.81
N THR A 55 12.02 -4.29 9.33
CA THR A 55 13.13 -3.58 9.97
C THR A 55 13.87 -2.69 8.98
N VAL A 56 14.24 -3.22 7.80
CA VAL A 56 14.88 -2.44 6.73
C VAL A 56 14.01 -1.26 6.30
N ASN A 57 12.71 -1.51 6.11
CA ASN A 57 11.75 -0.45 5.77
C ASN A 57 11.64 0.63 6.86
N MET A 58 11.61 0.24 8.12
CA MET A 58 11.55 1.19 9.25
C MET A 58 12.80 2.07 9.28
N VAL A 59 14.00 1.50 9.14
CA VAL A 59 15.25 2.25 9.09
C VAL A 59 15.28 3.17 7.86
N PHE A 60 14.88 2.67 6.68
CA PHE A 60 14.75 3.47 5.48
C PHE A 60 13.78 4.65 5.67
N GLN A 61 12.58 4.42 6.21
CA GLN A 61 11.60 5.48 6.45
C GLN A 61 12.11 6.53 7.46
N ALA A 62 12.79 6.09 8.51
CA ALA A 62 13.34 6.98 9.53
C ALA A 62 14.49 7.87 9.02
N THR A 63 15.29 7.36 8.07
CA THR A 63 16.53 8.03 7.63
C THR A 63 16.43 8.74 6.30
N ASN A 64 15.39 8.49 5.48
CA ASN A 64 15.22 9.14 4.17
C ASN A 64 14.76 10.61 4.27
N LEU A 65 14.39 11.08 5.47
CA LEU A 65 13.96 12.45 5.77
C LEU A 65 12.84 12.97 4.84
N GLY A 66 12.01 12.09 4.30
CA GLY A 66 10.90 12.42 3.40
C GLY A 66 11.32 12.92 2.02
N LEU A 67 12.58 12.73 1.64
CA LEU A 67 13.10 13.10 0.30
C LEU A 67 12.23 12.58 -0.84
N PRO A 68 11.78 11.31 -0.85
CA PRO A 68 10.94 10.79 -1.93
C PRO A 68 9.63 11.54 -2.13
N PHE A 69 9.16 12.28 -1.12
CA PHE A 69 7.94 13.08 -1.18
C PHE A 69 8.24 14.55 -1.48
N SER A 70 9.14 15.17 -0.70
CA SER A 70 9.40 16.60 -0.76
C SER A 70 10.10 17.04 -2.06
N ALA A 71 10.97 16.19 -2.62
CA ALA A 71 11.66 16.49 -3.88
C ALA A 71 10.72 16.54 -5.08
N VAL A 72 9.68 15.69 -5.13
CA VAL A 72 8.73 15.59 -6.25
C VAL A 72 8.09 16.93 -6.55
N ARG A 73 7.63 17.64 -5.51
CA ARG A 73 6.92 18.91 -5.65
C ARG A 73 7.76 19.95 -6.38
N ARG A 74 8.98 20.23 -5.88
CA ARG A 74 9.82 21.29 -6.45
C ARG A 74 10.39 20.91 -7.82
N VAL A 75 10.70 19.63 -8.04
CA VAL A 75 11.07 19.12 -9.36
C VAL A 75 9.95 19.34 -10.37
N SER A 76 8.69 19.07 -9.97
CA SER A 76 7.53 19.27 -10.83
C SER A 76 7.27 20.75 -11.15
N GLU A 77 7.39 21.64 -10.16
CA GLU A 77 7.27 23.09 -10.35
C GLU A 77 8.30 23.59 -11.40
N LEU A 78 9.60 23.31 -11.20
CA LEU A 78 10.67 23.73 -12.11
C LEU A 78 10.52 23.14 -13.51
N TYR A 79 10.04 21.88 -13.60
CA TYR A 79 9.79 21.24 -14.89
C TYR A 79 8.63 21.91 -15.64
N GLN A 80 7.55 22.30 -14.95
CA GLN A 80 6.41 23.00 -15.55
C GLN A 80 6.73 24.44 -15.94
N GLU A 81 7.60 25.12 -15.17
CA GLU A 81 8.10 26.46 -15.47
C GLU A 81 9.05 26.47 -16.67
N GLY A 82 9.53 25.31 -17.13
CA GLY A 82 10.54 25.22 -18.21
C GLY A 82 11.94 25.69 -17.81
N ASP A 83 12.20 25.84 -16.50
CA ASP A 83 13.52 26.25 -16.00
C ASP A 83 14.48 25.05 -15.97
N GLU A 84 15.08 24.74 -17.12
CA GLU A 84 16.04 23.62 -17.24
C GLU A 84 17.27 23.80 -16.36
N ALA A 85 17.77 25.04 -16.22
CA ALA A 85 18.95 25.33 -15.40
C ALA A 85 18.66 25.17 -13.91
N GLY A 86 17.50 25.67 -13.45
CA GLY A 86 17.00 25.48 -12.09
C GLY A 86 16.74 24.01 -11.78
N LEU A 87 16.12 23.29 -12.71
CA LEU A 87 15.86 21.87 -12.59
C LEU A 87 17.17 21.07 -12.44
N ALA A 88 18.15 21.30 -13.32
CA ALA A 88 19.44 20.62 -13.26
C ALA A 88 20.18 20.91 -11.94
N ARG A 89 20.12 22.17 -11.45
CA ARG A 89 20.70 22.55 -10.16
C ARG A 89 20.01 21.83 -9.01
N TYR A 90 18.67 21.82 -9.00
CA TYR A 90 17.90 21.22 -7.92
C TYR A 90 18.06 19.70 -7.87
N VAL A 91 18.11 19.02 -9.03
CA VAL A 91 18.40 17.58 -9.12
C VAL A 91 19.75 17.23 -8.51
N LYS A 92 20.80 18.08 -8.69
CA LYS A 92 22.09 17.90 -8.02
C LYS A 92 21.94 17.93 -6.49
N VAL A 93 21.15 18.87 -5.97
CA VAL A 93 20.87 18.97 -4.52
C VAL A 93 20.14 17.75 -4.01
N VAL A 94 19.10 17.30 -4.72
CA VAL A 94 18.34 16.08 -4.38
C VAL A 94 19.26 14.86 -4.31
N ARG A 95 20.10 14.65 -5.34
CA ARG A 95 21.08 13.54 -5.37
C ARG A 95 22.10 13.65 -4.24
N GLY A 96 22.59 14.85 -3.93
CA GLY A 96 23.51 15.08 -2.81
C GLY A 96 22.88 14.69 -1.47
N TRP A 97 21.66 15.13 -1.20
CA TRP A 97 20.92 14.73 0.00
C TRP A 97 20.59 13.23 0.03
N THR A 98 20.23 12.65 -1.11
CA THR A 98 19.96 11.22 -1.24
C THR A 98 21.18 10.38 -0.84
N LEU A 99 22.40 10.78 -1.27
CA LEU A 99 23.62 10.10 -0.86
C LEU A 99 23.92 10.28 0.63
N LEU A 100 23.72 11.48 1.17
CA LEU A 100 23.91 11.74 2.60
C LEU A 100 22.95 10.91 3.45
N THR A 101 21.68 10.85 3.08
CA THR A 101 20.68 10.05 3.79
C THR A 101 20.85 8.56 3.57
N ALA A 102 21.37 8.13 2.43
CA ALA A 102 21.76 6.73 2.20
C ALA A 102 22.88 6.29 3.14
N LEU A 103 23.94 7.10 3.26
CA LEU A 103 25.03 6.85 4.20
C LEU A 103 24.53 6.88 5.65
N LEU A 104 23.68 7.83 6.00
CA LEU A 104 23.03 7.89 7.31
C LEU A 104 22.23 6.64 7.60
N GLY A 105 21.42 6.17 6.65
CA GLY A 105 20.60 4.97 6.78
C GLY A 105 21.44 3.70 6.97
N MET A 106 22.53 3.57 6.20
CA MET A 106 23.49 2.46 6.37
C MET A 106 24.14 2.52 7.76
N PHE A 107 24.60 3.67 8.18
CA PHE A 107 25.22 3.88 9.49
C PHE A 107 24.24 3.55 10.63
N VAL A 108 23.02 4.08 10.57
CA VAL A 108 21.97 3.82 11.56
C VAL A 108 21.62 2.33 11.60
N CYS A 109 21.51 1.65 10.45
CA CYS A 109 21.24 0.22 10.39
C CYS A 109 22.33 -0.62 11.08
N ILE A 110 23.61 -0.25 10.91
CA ILE A 110 24.74 -0.91 11.57
C ILE A 110 24.75 -0.64 13.06
N VAL A 111 24.59 0.61 13.50
CA VAL A 111 24.68 1.01 14.90
C VAL A 111 23.50 0.49 15.74
N ILE A 112 22.29 0.53 15.17
CA ILE A 112 21.09 0.04 15.87
C ILE A 112 20.92 -1.47 15.68
N GLY A 113 21.64 -2.10 14.77
CA GLY A 113 21.58 -3.55 14.47
C GLY A 113 21.63 -4.45 15.71
N PRO A 114 22.58 -4.31 16.64
CA PRO A 114 22.62 -5.11 17.87
C PRO A 114 21.38 -4.97 18.75
N PHE A 115 20.87 -3.73 18.90
CA PHE A 115 19.64 -3.47 19.64
C PHE A 115 18.43 -4.10 18.96
N LEU A 116 18.32 -3.96 17.62
CA LEU A 116 17.23 -4.57 16.84
C LEU A 116 17.33 -6.10 16.88
N SER A 117 18.54 -6.66 16.82
CA SER A 117 18.76 -8.09 16.99
C SER A 117 18.18 -8.61 18.30
N HIS A 118 18.51 -7.95 19.39
CA HIS A 118 18.08 -8.37 20.72
C HIS A 118 16.59 -8.12 21.00
N SER A 119 16.01 -7.04 20.47
CA SER A 119 14.61 -6.69 20.72
C SER A 119 13.61 -7.37 19.77
N THR A 120 14.07 -7.78 18.57
CA THR A 120 13.19 -8.31 17.53
C THR A 120 13.23 -9.84 17.46
N PHE A 121 14.39 -10.45 17.80
CA PHE A 121 14.57 -11.89 17.72
C PHE A 121 14.66 -12.51 19.12
N ALA A 122 13.86 -13.55 19.32
CA ALA A 122 13.85 -14.32 20.57
C ALA A 122 15.05 -15.29 20.71
N TRP A 123 15.81 -15.47 19.63
CA TRP A 123 16.91 -16.44 19.56
C TRP A 123 18.08 -15.91 18.74
N GLY A 124 19.29 -16.30 19.12
CA GLY A 124 20.51 -16.04 18.37
C GLY A 124 20.90 -14.56 18.28
N ASP A 125 22.10 -14.33 17.77
CA ASP A 125 22.60 -12.97 17.46
C ASP A 125 22.49 -12.75 15.95
N HIS A 126 21.61 -11.86 15.56
CA HIS A 126 21.36 -11.45 14.18
C HIS A 126 22.07 -10.15 13.80
N THR A 127 22.97 -9.65 14.63
CA THR A 127 23.71 -8.40 14.37
C THR A 127 24.40 -8.40 13.00
N LEU A 128 25.04 -9.53 12.63
CA LEU A 128 25.68 -9.67 11.32
C LEU A 128 24.68 -9.51 10.17
N HIS A 129 23.45 -10.01 10.33
CA HIS A 129 22.42 -9.88 9.30
C HIS A 129 22.04 -8.39 9.08
N PHE A 130 22.00 -7.58 10.14
CA PHE A 130 21.73 -6.13 10.02
C PHE A 130 22.90 -5.38 9.37
N VAL A 131 24.14 -5.77 9.63
CA VAL A 131 25.30 -5.23 8.93
C VAL A 131 25.22 -5.56 7.43
N LEU A 132 24.83 -6.79 7.07
CA LEU A 132 24.65 -7.22 5.68
C LEU A 132 23.43 -6.57 5.02
N LEU A 133 22.41 -6.17 5.78
CA LEU A 133 21.22 -5.46 5.28
C LEU A 133 21.43 -3.94 5.14
N ALA A 134 22.45 -3.36 5.78
CA ALA A 134 22.72 -1.94 5.71
C ALA A 134 22.88 -1.42 4.26
N PRO A 135 23.59 -2.10 3.33
CA PRO A 135 23.64 -1.71 1.93
C PRO A 135 22.23 -1.65 1.28
N ALA A 136 21.30 -2.55 1.65
CA ALA A 136 19.94 -2.51 1.10
C ALA A 136 19.21 -1.21 1.48
N VAL A 137 19.36 -0.72 2.72
CA VAL A 137 18.81 0.57 3.16
C VAL A 137 19.35 1.71 2.29
N GLY A 138 20.67 1.75 2.07
CA GLY A 138 21.32 2.75 1.20
C GLY A 138 20.80 2.70 -0.24
N MET A 139 20.70 1.49 -0.82
CA MET A 139 20.19 1.28 -2.17
C MET A 139 18.71 1.68 -2.31
N MET A 140 17.88 1.38 -1.31
CA MET A 140 16.48 1.83 -1.28
C MET A 140 16.37 3.34 -1.22
N THR A 141 17.24 4.01 -0.45
CA THR A 141 17.27 5.48 -0.36
C THR A 141 17.63 6.10 -1.70
N ILE A 142 18.66 5.58 -2.37
CA ILE A 142 19.07 6.05 -3.72
C ILE A 142 17.91 5.84 -4.72
N THR A 143 17.29 4.67 -4.71
CA THR A 143 16.12 4.36 -5.54
C THR A 143 14.97 5.34 -5.29
N GLY A 144 14.70 5.68 -4.03
CA GLY A 144 13.66 6.63 -3.64
C GLY A 144 13.92 8.03 -4.20
N GLY A 145 15.16 8.54 -4.10
CA GLY A 145 15.56 9.85 -4.62
C GLY A 145 15.45 9.95 -6.15
N GLU A 146 15.97 8.98 -6.89
CA GLU A 146 15.88 8.97 -8.35
C GLU A 146 14.43 8.75 -8.84
N THR A 147 13.65 7.96 -8.12
CA THR A 147 12.20 7.79 -8.39
C THR A 147 11.44 9.10 -8.17
N ALA A 148 11.81 9.90 -7.16
CA ALA A 148 11.21 11.21 -6.94
C ALA A 148 11.49 12.18 -8.09
N ILE A 149 12.72 12.16 -8.62
CA ILE A 149 13.09 12.96 -9.81
C ILE A 149 12.22 12.55 -11.01
N LEU A 150 12.15 11.25 -11.32
CA LEU A 150 11.34 10.73 -12.43
C LEU A 150 9.85 11.05 -12.29
N LYS A 151 9.31 11.00 -11.06
CA LYS A 151 7.92 11.41 -10.76
C LYS A 151 7.72 12.91 -11.01
N GLY A 152 8.64 13.74 -10.54
CA GLY A 152 8.58 15.19 -10.70
C GLY A 152 8.61 15.65 -12.16
N ILE A 153 9.38 15.00 -13.02
CA ILE A 153 9.40 15.27 -14.47
C ILE A 153 8.35 14.50 -15.27
N HIS A 154 7.36 13.91 -14.59
CA HIS A 154 6.22 13.17 -15.18
C HIS A 154 6.61 12.01 -16.11
N ARG A 155 7.77 11.37 -15.90
CA ARG A 155 8.21 10.19 -16.68
C ARG A 155 7.54 8.89 -16.22
N VAL A 156 6.21 8.86 -16.31
CA VAL A 156 5.36 7.76 -15.85
C VAL A 156 5.72 6.42 -16.51
N GLY A 157 6.04 6.43 -17.82
CA GLY A 157 6.47 5.22 -18.53
C GLY A 157 7.78 4.64 -18.00
N ALA A 158 8.73 5.51 -17.58
CA ALA A 158 9.98 5.06 -16.97
C ALA A 158 9.74 4.37 -15.62
N LEU A 159 8.84 4.92 -14.80
CA LEU A 159 8.45 4.32 -13.53
C LEU A 159 7.78 2.95 -13.72
N ALA A 160 6.93 2.81 -14.74
CA ALA A 160 6.32 1.53 -15.10
C ALA A 160 7.35 0.47 -15.47
N VAL A 161 8.36 0.84 -16.29
CA VAL A 161 9.45 -0.08 -16.66
C VAL A 161 10.28 -0.48 -15.45
N ILE A 162 10.64 0.47 -14.56
CA ILE A 162 11.36 0.18 -13.32
C ILE A 162 10.57 -0.83 -12.47
N GLN A 163 9.26 -0.64 -12.34
CA GLN A 163 8.40 -1.53 -11.56
C GLN A 163 8.36 -2.95 -12.14
N VAL A 164 8.26 -3.09 -13.46
CA VAL A 164 8.31 -4.41 -14.12
C VAL A 164 9.66 -5.09 -13.91
N ILE A 165 10.78 -4.36 -14.09
CA ILE A 165 12.12 -4.90 -13.85
C ILE A 165 12.26 -5.35 -12.38
N SER A 166 11.77 -4.55 -11.43
CA SER A 166 11.87 -4.87 -10.00
C SER A 166 11.13 -6.14 -9.64
N ILE A 167 9.93 -6.37 -10.21
CA ILE A 167 9.14 -7.58 -9.95
C ILE A 167 9.75 -8.80 -10.61
N LEU A 168 10.24 -8.67 -11.84
CA LEU A 168 10.95 -9.76 -12.51
C LEU A 168 12.24 -10.11 -11.78
N ALA A 169 13.01 -9.11 -11.34
CA ALA A 169 14.21 -9.32 -10.53
C ALA A 169 13.84 -10.01 -9.19
N ALA A 170 12.76 -9.59 -8.54
CA ALA A 170 12.28 -10.22 -7.33
C ALA A 170 11.95 -11.70 -7.52
N LEU A 171 11.30 -12.07 -8.62
CA LEU A 171 11.02 -13.47 -8.95
C LEU A 171 12.32 -14.24 -9.26
N LEU A 172 13.16 -13.68 -10.14
CA LEU A 172 14.38 -14.32 -10.63
C LEU A 172 15.44 -14.54 -9.53
N PHE A 173 15.54 -13.64 -8.55
CA PHE A 173 16.49 -13.82 -7.45
C PHE A 173 15.90 -14.62 -6.29
N SER A 174 14.64 -14.36 -5.89
CA SER A 174 14.09 -15.01 -4.70
C SER A 174 13.90 -16.51 -4.90
N VAL A 175 13.36 -16.95 -6.04
CA VAL A 175 13.02 -18.36 -6.23
C VAL A 175 14.29 -19.26 -6.28
N PRO A 176 15.31 -18.99 -7.11
CA PRO A 176 16.51 -19.81 -7.12
C PRO A 176 17.28 -19.76 -5.79
N VAL A 177 17.43 -18.56 -5.21
CA VAL A 177 18.19 -18.42 -3.95
C VAL A 177 17.50 -19.15 -2.81
N TYR A 178 16.18 -19.08 -2.70
CA TYR A 178 15.44 -19.82 -1.68
C TYR A 178 15.42 -21.33 -1.94
N TYR A 179 15.43 -21.76 -3.20
CA TYR A 179 15.51 -23.17 -3.55
C TYR A 179 16.84 -23.80 -3.10
N PHE A 180 17.98 -23.10 -3.31
CA PHE A 180 19.30 -23.63 -2.98
C PHE A 180 19.73 -23.37 -1.53
N PHE A 181 19.33 -22.25 -0.93
CA PHE A 181 19.83 -21.79 0.36
C PHE A 181 18.75 -21.70 1.45
N GLY A 182 17.47 -21.93 1.12
CA GLY A 182 16.37 -21.84 2.08
C GLY A 182 16.34 -20.50 2.81
N ALA A 183 16.16 -20.54 4.13
CA ALA A 183 16.09 -19.36 4.98
C ALA A 183 17.38 -18.53 5.01
N SER A 184 18.56 -19.14 4.84
CA SER A 184 19.84 -18.41 4.76
C SER A 184 19.91 -17.47 3.56
N GLY A 185 19.12 -17.74 2.52
CA GLY A 185 19.00 -16.89 1.33
C GLY A 185 18.21 -15.59 1.54
N ILE A 186 17.51 -15.39 2.68
CA ILE A 186 16.61 -14.25 2.87
C ILE A 186 17.37 -12.91 2.80
N VAL A 187 18.45 -12.76 3.56
CA VAL A 187 19.27 -11.55 3.57
C VAL A 187 19.90 -11.27 2.20
N PRO A 188 20.58 -12.25 1.56
CA PRO A 188 21.07 -12.07 0.19
C PRO A 188 20.00 -11.65 -0.80
N VAL A 189 18.81 -12.23 -0.76
CA VAL A 189 17.70 -11.86 -1.67
C VAL A 189 17.27 -10.40 -1.46
N ILE A 190 17.12 -9.93 -0.22
CA ILE A 190 16.76 -8.54 0.07
C ILE A 190 17.79 -7.59 -0.53
N VAL A 191 19.07 -7.87 -0.37
CA VAL A 191 20.16 -7.05 -0.92
C VAL A 191 20.18 -7.09 -2.44
N LEU A 192 20.07 -8.27 -3.05
CA LEU A 192 20.05 -8.43 -4.52
C LEU A 192 18.85 -7.72 -5.16
N MET A 193 17.69 -7.81 -4.54
CA MET A 193 16.48 -7.09 -5.01
C MET A 193 16.65 -5.58 -4.93
N ALA A 194 17.20 -5.06 -3.82
CA ALA A 194 17.49 -3.65 -3.65
C ALA A 194 18.51 -3.17 -4.68
N LEU A 195 19.57 -3.96 -4.92
CA LEU A 195 20.60 -3.68 -5.93
C LEU A 195 20.01 -3.64 -7.35
N ALA A 196 19.24 -4.66 -7.74
CA ALA A 196 18.65 -4.72 -9.07
C ALA A 196 17.69 -3.55 -9.33
N THR A 197 16.86 -3.21 -8.34
CA THR A 197 15.93 -2.08 -8.43
C THR A 197 16.69 -0.75 -8.52
N MET A 198 17.73 -0.56 -7.71
CA MET A 198 18.58 0.63 -7.76
C MET A 198 19.28 0.78 -9.12
N LEU A 199 19.90 -0.28 -9.62
CA LEU A 199 20.60 -0.26 -10.93
C LEU A 199 19.63 0.06 -12.09
N ALA A 200 18.44 -0.56 -12.09
CA ALA A 200 17.41 -0.25 -13.09
C ALA A 200 16.99 1.23 -13.02
N THR A 201 16.74 1.74 -11.81
CA THR A 201 16.30 3.11 -11.58
C THR A 201 17.39 4.11 -12.00
N ILE A 202 18.64 3.90 -11.56
CA ILE A 202 19.79 4.75 -11.93
C ILE A 202 19.98 4.77 -13.45
N ARG A 203 20.01 3.58 -14.10
CA ARG A 203 20.18 3.49 -15.55
C ARG A 203 19.15 4.28 -16.33
N ILE A 204 17.90 4.23 -15.89
CA ILE A 204 16.79 4.93 -16.55
C ILE A 204 16.85 6.43 -16.24
N SER A 205 17.05 6.79 -14.97
CA SER A 205 17.08 8.20 -14.54
C SER A 205 18.25 8.96 -15.15
N PHE A 206 19.46 8.37 -15.20
CA PHE A 206 20.66 9.02 -15.76
C PHE A 206 20.61 9.19 -17.27
N ARG A 207 19.79 8.40 -17.98
CA ARG A 207 19.53 8.63 -19.41
C ARG A 207 18.64 9.86 -19.65
N VAL A 208 17.80 10.21 -18.66
CA VAL A 208 16.90 11.37 -18.77
C VAL A 208 17.60 12.64 -18.28
N ILE A 209 18.24 12.57 -17.11
CA ILE A 209 19.03 13.66 -16.54
C ILE A 209 20.40 13.10 -16.14
N PRO A 210 21.49 13.44 -16.87
CA PRO A 210 22.83 12.92 -16.60
C PRO A 210 23.27 13.12 -15.14
N LEU A 211 24.16 12.23 -14.68
CA LEU A 211 24.67 12.29 -13.31
C LEU A 211 25.45 13.58 -13.09
N GLN A 212 24.98 14.38 -12.17
CA GLN A 212 25.68 15.54 -11.63
C GLN A 212 25.40 15.60 -10.13
N LEU A 213 26.44 15.73 -9.33
CA LEU A 213 26.35 15.83 -7.88
C LEU A 213 26.68 17.23 -7.41
N ALA A 214 25.99 17.72 -6.40
CA ALA A 214 26.39 18.91 -5.65
C ALA A 214 27.44 18.53 -4.61
N SER A 215 28.36 19.46 -4.28
CA SER A 215 29.21 19.29 -3.09
C SER A 215 28.35 19.19 -1.84
N ALA A 216 28.76 18.36 -0.86
CA ALA A 216 27.99 18.13 0.36
C ALA A 216 27.58 19.42 1.06
N GLY A 217 28.48 20.41 1.18
CA GLY A 217 28.18 21.70 1.79
C GLY A 217 27.13 22.53 1.05
N ARG A 218 27.08 22.47 -0.28
CA ARG A 218 26.06 23.15 -1.09
C ARG A 218 24.72 22.43 -0.98
N ALA A 219 24.71 21.10 -1.07
CA ALA A 219 23.52 20.30 -0.89
C ALA A 219 22.88 20.57 0.46
N MET A 220 23.65 20.59 1.55
CA MET A 220 23.14 20.89 2.89
C MET A 220 22.50 22.27 2.99
N LYS A 221 23.09 23.31 2.41
CA LYS A 221 22.56 24.68 2.48
C LYS A 221 21.30 24.87 1.63
N GLU A 222 21.31 24.39 0.39
CA GLU A 222 20.21 24.60 -0.56
C GLU A 222 19.04 23.65 -0.31
N GLY A 223 19.24 22.47 0.32
CA GLY A 223 18.22 21.45 0.55
C GLY A 223 17.49 21.54 1.89
N THR A 224 17.83 22.45 2.79
CA THR A 224 17.22 22.53 4.14
C THR A 224 15.70 22.73 4.11
N GLY A 225 15.20 23.56 3.19
CA GLY A 225 13.75 23.78 3.00
C GLY A 225 13.01 22.51 2.57
N MET A 226 13.62 21.72 1.68
CA MET A 226 13.11 20.42 1.24
C MET A 226 13.04 19.42 2.40
N ILE A 227 14.09 19.33 3.20
CA ILE A 227 14.16 18.44 4.35
C ILE A 227 13.11 18.81 5.40
N ARG A 228 12.96 20.11 5.71
CA ARG A 228 11.94 20.56 6.68
C ARG A 228 10.53 20.14 6.29
N LEU A 229 10.20 20.21 4.99
CA LEU A 229 8.92 19.74 4.47
C LEU A 229 8.82 18.21 4.55
N GLY A 230 9.91 17.51 4.20
CA GLY A 230 9.97 16.04 4.21
C GLY A 230 9.83 15.43 5.61
N VAL A 231 10.47 16.01 6.62
CA VAL A 231 10.44 15.50 8.01
C VAL A 231 9.02 15.41 8.56
N ALA A 232 8.17 16.41 8.29
CA ALA A 232 6.78 16.38 8.76
C ALA A 232 5.98 15.19 8.17
N TYR A 233 6.21 14.87 6.89
CA TYR A 233 5.61 13.70 6.24
C TYR A 233 6.22 12.38 6.76
N THR A 234 7.54 12.37 6.95
CA THR A 234 8.27 11.20 7.44
C THR A 234 7.79 10.75 8.82
N LEU A 235 7.46 11.68 9.73
CA LEU A 235 6.98 11.32 11.06
C LEU A 235 5.76 10.40 11.03
N ALA A 236 4.78 10.67 10.17
CA ALA A 236 3.60 9.81 10.04
C ALA A 236 3.98 8.42 9.48
N MET A 237 4.87 8.38 8.48
CA MET A 237 5.33 7.11 7.89
C MET A 237 6.16 6.28 8.88
N VAL A 238 6.98 6.94 9.70
CA VAL A 238 7.77 6.28 10.75
C VAL A 238 6.89 5.69 11.82
N VAL A 239 5.85 6.41 12.27
CA VAL A 239 4.88 5.89 13.25
C VAL A 239 4.22 4.60 12.74
N GLY A 240 3.77 4.57 11.47
CA GLY A 240 3.22 3.38 10.85
C GLY A 240 4.22 2.22 10.77
N SER A 241 5.44 2.49 10.26
CA SER A 241 6.48 1.46 10.13
C SER A 241 6.96 0.92 11.49
N LEU A 242 7.06 1.79 12.50
CA LEU A 242 7.38 1.39 13.87
C LEU A 242 6.27 0.51 14.46
N THR A 243 5.02 0.86 14.23
CA THR A 243 3.85 0.05 14.65
C THR A 243 3.93 -1.36 14.06
N GLU A 244 4.20 -1.45 12.76
CA GLU A 244 4.37 -2.76 12.09
C GLU A 244 5.53 -3.56 12.68
N LEU A 245 6.67 -2.91 12.96
CA LEU A 245 7.82 -3.57 13.56
C LEU A 245 7.51 -4.07 14.97
N VAL A 246 6.90 -3.23 15.82
CA VAL A 246 6.52 -3.59 17.20
C VAL A 246 5.57 -4.79 17.19
N ILE A 247 4.53 -4.80 16.35
CA ILE A 247 3.59 -5.91 16.25
C ILE A 247 4.29 -7.20 15.82
N ARG A 248 5.12 -7.14 14.76
CA ARG A 248 5.83 -8.32 14.26
C ARG A 248 6.84 -8.84 15.27
N SER A 249 7.58 -7.95 15.95
CA SER A 249 8.51 -8.33 17.02
C SER A 249 7.77 -8.97 18.20
N TYR A 250 6.64 -8.41 18.62
CA TYR A 250 5.81 -8.98 19.67
C TYR A 250 5.32 -10.39 19.32
N LEU A 251 4.77 -10.59 18.10
CA LEU A 251 4.27 -11.90 17.66
C LEU A 251 5.40 -12.92 17.52
N ASN A 252 6.61 -12.49 17.15
CA ASN A 252 7.77 -13.36 17.08
C ASN A 252 8.27 -13.80 18.47
N VAL A 253 8.28 -12.88 19.43
CA VAL A 253 8.79 -13.16 20.80
C VAL A 253 7.79 -13.95 21.62
N THR A 254 6.49 -13.70 21.48
CA THR A 254 5.44 -14.36 22.28
C THR A 254 4.85 -15.62 21.61
N GLY A 255 4.91 -15.67 20.28
CA GLY A 255 4.55 -16.83 19.49
C GLY A 255 5.80 -17.55 18.99
N ASP A 256 5.90 -17.65 17.69
CA ASP A 256 7.05 -18.16 16.97
C ASP A 256 7.10 -17.58 15.56
N LEU A 257 8.09 -18.00 14.76
CA LEU A 257 8.19 -17.60 13.36
C LEU A 257 7.02 -18.08 12.50
N ASP A 258 6.43 -19.23 12.84
CA ASP A 258 5.29 -19.78 12.09
C ASP A 258 4.06 -18.88 12.28
N ILE A 259 3.76 -18.50 13.53
CA ILE A 259 2.69 -17.54 13.85
C ILE A 259 2.92 -16.21 13.13
N LEU A 260 4.14 -15.70 13.15
CA LEU A 260 4.47 -14.47 12.45
C LEU A 260 4.29 -14.60 10.93
N GLY A 261 4.70 -15.72 10.34
CA GLY A 261 4.52 -16.00 8.91
C GLY A 261 3.05 -16.09 8.52
N LEU A 262 2.25 -16.77 9.32
CA LEU A 262 0.79 -16.85 9.17
C LEU A 262 0.15 -15.48 9.30
N TYR A 263 0.51 -14.70 10.32
CA TYR A 263 0.03 -13.31 10.48
C TYR A 263 0.39 -12.46 9.26
N ASN A 264 1.63 -12.53 8.78
CA ASN A 264 2.08 -11.77 7.62
C ASN A 264 1.30 -12.16 6.35
N ALA A 265 1.03 -13.44 6.13
CA ALA A 265 0.23 -13.90 5.01
C ALA A 265 -1.22 -13.36 5.08
N GLY A 266 -1.86 -13.45 6.25
CA GLY A 266 -3.20 -12.89 6.47
C GLY A 266 -3.24 -11.38 6.31
N TYR A 267 -2.29 -10.67 6.87
CA TYR A 267 -2.16 -9.21 6.75
C TYR A 267 -1.95 -8.78 5.29
N MET A 268 -1.08 -9.47 4.56
CA MET A 268 -0.83 -9.20 3.15
C MET A 268 -2.10 -9.38 2.30
N LEU A 269 -2.84 -10.44 2.49
CA LEU A 269 -4.05 -10.73 1.74
C LEU A 269 -5.17 -9.72 2.05
N THR A 270 -5.37 -9.40 3.32
CA THR A 270 -6.50 -8.55 3.76
C THR A 270 -6.19 -7.07 3.64
N ILE A 271 -5.04 -6.62 4.17
CA ILE A 271 -4.71 -5.20 4.31
C ILE A 271 -3.92 -4.69 3.11
N THR A 272 -2.85 -5.42 2.70
CA THR A 272 -1.95 -4.93 1.66
C THR A 272 -2.61 -4.94 0.27
N TYR A 273 -3.27 -6.04 -0.12
CA TYR A 273 -3.94 -6.10 -1.42
C TYR A 273 -5.18 -5.19 -1.51
N ALA A 274 -5.98 -5.11 -0.44
CA ALA A 274 -7.05 -4.11 -0.39
C ALA A 274 -6.48 -2.68 -0.42
N GLY A 275 -5.34 -2.43 0.24
CA GLY A 275 -4.62 -1.16 0.21
C GLY A 275 -4.24 -0.71 -1.21
N MET A 276 -3.87 -1.62 -2.10
CA MET A 276 -3.59 -1.29 -3.50
C MET A 276 -4.83 -0.73 -4.24
N VAL A 277 -6.02 -1.28 -3.96
CA VAL A 277 -7.27 -0.76 -4.53
C VAL A 277 -7.57 0.63 -4.00
N PHE A 278 -7.39 0.85 -2.70
CA PHE A 278 -7.55 2.17 -2.09
C PHE A 278 -6.58 3.20 -2.67
N SER A 279 -5.29 2.86 -2.86
CA SER A 279 -4.29 3.75 -3.44
C SER A 279 -4.62 4.15 -4.89
N ALA A 280 -5.20 3.24 -5.66
CA ALA A 280 -5.66 3.55 -7.01
C ALA A 280 -6.81 4.57 -7.00
N MET A 281 -7.75 4.43 -6.05
CA MET A 281 -8.86 5.38 -5.88
C MET A 281 -8.38 6.73 -5.35
N GLU A 282 -7.40 6.76 -4.46
CA GLU A 282 -6.79 7.95 -3.87
C GLU A 282 -6.19 8.88 -4.92
N THR A 283 -5.54 8.32 -5.94
CA THR A 283 -4.84 9.08 -6.98
C THR A 283 -5.76 10.06 -7.71
N ASP A 284 -7.03 9.71 -7.94
CA ASP A 284 -8.04 10.59 -8.54
C ASP A 284 -8.82 11.40 -7.50
N TYR A 285 -9.10 10.81 -6.34
CA TYR A 285 -9.93 11.42 -5.31
C TYR A 285 -9.27 12.62 -4.63
N PHE A 286 -7.99 12.49 -4.22
CA PHE A 286 -7.31 13.51 -3.42
C PHE A 286 -7.20 14.88 -4.14
N PRO A 287 -6.82 14.98 -5.44
CA PRO A 287 -6.82 16.24 -6.15
C PRO A 287 -8.21 16.89 -6.24
N ARG A 288 -9.27 16.09 -6.45
CA ARG A 288 -10.65 16.60 -6.49
C ARG A 288 -11.10 17.14 -5.14
N LEU A 289 -10.74 16.44 -4.06
CA LEU A 289 -11.03 16.91 -2.71
C LEU A 289 -10.29 18.19 -2.37
N ALA A 290 -9.01 18.27 -2.72
CA ALA A 290 -8.18 19.47 -2.49
C ALA A 290 -8.71 20.71 -3.22
N ALA A 291 -9.30 20.55 -4.40
CA ALA A 291 -9.89 21.65 -5.16
C ALA A 291 -11.13 22.27 -4.50
N VAL A 292 -11.86 21.52 -3.67
CA VAL A 292 -13.12 21.96 -3.02
C VAL A 292 -13.00 22.14 -1.51
N GLN A 293 -11.81 22.08 -0.94
CA GLN A 293 -11.57 22.09 0.52
C GLN A 293 -12.11 23.34 1.25
N GLY A 294 -12.25 24.46 0.54
CA GLY A 294 -12.76 25.73 1.09
C GLY A 294 -14.27 25.77 1.27
N ASP A 295 -15.01 24.91 0.57
CA ASP A 295 -16.47 24.81 0.64
C ASP A 295 -16.89 23.51 1.37
N VAL A 296 -17.56 23.66 2.50
CA VAL A 296 -18.02 22.53 3.32
C VAL A 296 -19.05 21.68 2.57
N PHE A 297 -19.95 22.29 1.80
CA PHE A 297 -20.97 21.57 1.06
C PHE A 297 -20.36 20.75 -0.07
N ALA A 298 -19.53 21.35 -0.91
CA ALA A 298 -18.83 20.67 -2.00
C ALA A 298 -17.87 19.59 -1.48
N THR A 299 -17.19 19.84 -0.34
CA THR A 299 -16.37 18.85 0.34
C THR A 299 -17.21 17.64 0.75
N ASN A 300 -18.36 17.85 1.43
CA ASN A 300 -19.25 16.78 1.86
C ASN A 300 -19.79 15.97 0.67
N GLU A 301 -20.19 16.63 -0.41
CA GLU A 301 -20.66 15.98 -1.63
C GLU A 301 -19.55 15.08 -2.23
N THR A 302 -18.33 15.60 -2.35
CA THR A 302 -17.17 14.88 -2.89
C THR A 302 -16.82 13.65 -2.04
N VAL A 303 -16.77 13.81 -0.72
CA VAL A 303 -16.50 12.72 0.24
C VAL A 303 -17.58 11.64 0.18
N ASN A 304 -18.84 12.03 0.27
CA ASN A 304 -19.96 11.09 0.24
C ASN A 304 -20.00 10.31 -1.08
N ARG A 305 -19.79 11.00 -2.22
CA ARG A 305 -19.76 10.37 -3.55
C ARG A 305 -18.61 9.37 -3.68
N GLN A 306 -17.42 9.72 -3.15
CA GLN A 306 -16.29 8.78 -3.13
C GLN A 306 -16.60 7.57 -2.26
N THR A 307 -17.17 7.76 -1.07
CA THR A 307 -17.56 6.68 -0.16
C THR A 307 -18.60 5.75 -0.79
N GLU A 308 -19.61 6.30 -1.48
CA GLU A 308 -20.61 5.50 -2.20
C GLU A 308 -19.96 4.59 -3.25
N VAL A 309 -19.10 5.17 -4.11
CA VAL A 309 -18.44 4.41 -5.19
C VAL A 309 -17.52 3.34 -4.61
N SER A 310 -16.70 3.71 -3.62
CA SER A 310 -15.79 2.77 -2.96
C SER A 310 -16.53 1.60 -2.31
N LEU A 311 -17.63 1.90 -1.61
CA LEU A 311 -18.44 0.87 -0.94
C LEU A 311 -19.09 -0.08 -1.95
N LEU A 312 -19.69 0.45 -3.03
CA LEU A 312 -20.34 -0.37 -4.05
C LEU A 312 -19.37 -1.22 -4.87
N LEU A 313 -18.12 -0.77 -5.05
CA LEU A 313 -17.10 -1.56 -5.76
C LEU A 313 -16.44 -2.61 -4.86
N LEU A 314 -16.07 -2.23 -3.64
CA LEU A 314 -15.30 -3.11 -2.76
C LEU A 314 -16.15 -4.15 -2.04
N SER A 315 -17.41 -3.83 -1.66
CA SER A 315 -18.22 -4.78 -0.89
C SER A 315 -18.42 -6.14 -1.56
N PRO A 316 -18.78 -6.26 -2.84
CA PRO A 316 -18.86 -7.56 -3.51
C PRO A 316 -17.53 -8.30 -3.53
N MET A 317 -16.41 -7.57 -3.69
CA MET A 317 -15.07 -8.15 -3.66
C MET A 317 -14.75 -8.69 -2.28
N LEU A 318 -15.09 -7.96 -1.21
CA LEU A 318 -14.85 -8.38 0.18
C LEU A 318 -15.67 -9.61 0.56
N VAL A 319 -16.96 -9.67 0.18
CA VAL A 319 -17.82 -10.86 0.40
C VAL A 319 -17.24 -12.05 -0.36
N THR A 320 -16.90 -11.88 -1.64
CA THR A 320 -16.30 -12.94 -2.46
C THR A 320 -15.00 -13.42 -1.84
N PHE A 321 -14.11 -12.50 -1.47
CA PHE A 321 -12.84 -12.81 -0.84
C PHE A 321 -13.03 -13.62 0.45
N MET A 322 -13.91 -13.16 1.36
CA MET A 322 -14.19 -13.82 2.64
C MET A 322 -14.70 -15.28 2.45
N VAL A 323 -15.62 -15.48 1.52
CA VAL A 323 -16.20 -16.81 1.24
C VAL A 323 -15.20 -17.73 0.54
N THR A 324 -14.34 -17.19 -0.33
CA THR A 324 -13.39 -18.00 -1.13
C THR A 324 -12.04 -18.25 -0.44
N LEU A 325 -11.76 -17.66 0.73
CA LEU A 325 -10.51 -17.85 1.46
C LEU A 325 -10.10 -19.32 1.67
N PRO A 326 -11.00 -20.28 1.99
CA PRO A 326 -10.61 -21.68 2.12
C PRO A 326 -10.00 -22.31 0.84
N VAL A 327 -10.35 -21.75 -0.32
CA VAL A 327 -9.76 -22.16 -1.61
C VAL A 327 -8.56 -21.27 -1.95
N LEU A 328 -8.65 -19.97 -1.68
CA LEU A 328 -7.59 -19.02 -2.03
C LEU A 328 -6.30 -19.25 -1.24
N ILE A 329 -6.38 -19.58 0.05
CA ILE A 329 -5.18 -19.78 0.87
C ILE A 329 -4.31 -20.93 0.36
N PRO A 330 -4.82 -22.16 0.18
CA PRO A 330 -4.02 -23.24 -0.39
C PRO A 330 -3.55 -22.98 -1.82
N LEU A 331 -4.35 -22.21 -2.60
CA LEU A 331 -3.99 -21.85 -3.97
C LEU A 331 -2.82 -20.85 -4.01
N LEU A 332 -2.84 -19.82 -3.17
CA LEU A 332 -1.88 -18.71 -3.18
C LEU A 332 -0.63 -18.97 -2.31
N PHE A 333 -0.73 -19.84 -1.31
CA PHE A 333 0.35 -20.22 -0.41
C PHE A 333 0.57 -21.75 -0.44
N SER A 334 0.52 -22.39 0.72
CA SER A 334 0.53 -23.85 0.88
C SER A 334 -0.52 -24.27 1.90
N LEU A 335 -0.71 -25.59 2.08
CA LEU A 335 -1.63 -26.13 3.10
C LEU A 335 -1.24 -25.74 4.53
N GLU A 336 0.04 -25.47 4.79
CA GLU A 336 0.54 -25.02 6.08
C GLU A 336 -0.04 -23.65 6.50
N PHE A 337 -0.55 -22.85 5.53
CA PHE A 337 -1.15 -21.56 5.79
C PHE A 337 -2.66 -21.60 6.06
N VAL A 338 -3.29 -22.79 6.02
CA VAL A 338 -4.73 -22.95 6.32
C VAL A 338 -5.13 -22.32 7.67
N PRO A 339 -4.33 -22.37 8.76
CA PRO A 339 -4.71 -21.74 10.04
C PRO A 339 -4.98 -20.23 9.96
N VAL A 340 -4.52 -19.54 8.91
CA VAL A 340 -4.74 -18.09 8.74
C VAL A 340 -6.15 -17.72 8.28
N ILE A 341 -6.93 -18.70 7.80
CA ILE A 341 -8.26 -18.44 7.20
C ILE A 341 -9.15 -17.68 8.17
N GLY A 342 -9.29 -18.15 9.41
CA GLY A 342 -10.15 -17.47 10.40
C GLY A 342 -9.71 -16.05 10.72
N MET A 343 -8.41 -15.82 10.86
CA MET A 343 -7.84 -14.47 11.03
C MET A 343 -8.19 -13.58 9.83
N ALA A 344 -7.97 -14.06 8.61
CA ALA A 344 -8.20 -13.29 7.40
C ALA A 344 -9.69 -12.99 7.17
N GLN A 345 -10.58 -13.93 7.53
CA GLN A 345 -12.02 -13.73 7.44
C GLN A 345 -12.51 -12.60 8.35
N VAL A 346 -12.10 -12.58 9.61
CA VAL A 346 -12.50 -11.49 10.52
C VAL A 346 -11.83 -10.18 10.14
N ALA A 347 -10.55 -10.18 9.77
CA ALA A 347 -9.83 -8.98 9.32
C ALA A 347 -10.43 -8.36 8.05
N THR A 348 -11.12 -9.12 7.21
CA THR A 348 -11.83 -8.60 6.04
C THR A 348 -12.95 -7.62 6.45
N LEU A 349 -13.55 -7.77 7.64
CA LEU A 349 -14.54 -6.82 8.16
C LEU A 349 -13.94 -5.43 8.40
N ALA A 350 -12.65 -5.36 8.76
CA ALA A 350 -11.93 -4.09 8.92
C ALA A 350 -11.93 -3.27 7.62
N MET A 351 -11.94 -3.92 6.46
CA MET A 351 -11.94 -3.24 5.17
C MET A 351 -13.24 -2.50 4.88
N TYR A 352 -14.39 -2.96 5.39
CA TYR A 352 -15.63 -2.18 5.32
C TYR A 352 -15.53 -0.87 6.11
N LEU A 353 -14.90 -0.93 7.28
CA LEU A 353 -14.67 0.27 8.11
C LEU A 353 -13.70 1.21 7.39
N LYS A 354 -12.62 0.69 6.83
CA LYS A 354 -11.65 1.47 6.06
C LYS A 354 -12.28 2.17 4.85
N VAL A 355 -13.19 1.51 4.12
CA VAL A 355 -13.94 2.11 3.02
C VAL A 355 -14.71 3.35 3.46
N LEU A 356 -15.28 3.32 4.66
CA LEU A 356 -16.06 4.43 5.22
C LEU A 356 -15.16 5.53 5.81
N THR A 357 -14.02 5.16 6.39
CA THR A 357 -13.11 6.09 7.10
C THR A 357 -12.20 6.85 6.15
N MET A 358 -11.57 6.15 5.19
CA MET A 358 -10.50 6.70 4.36
C MET A 358 -10.88 7.98 3.61
N PRO A 359 -12.03 8.07 2.89
CA PRO A 359 -12.38 9.32 2.21
C PRO A 359 -12.54 10.51 3.16
N VAL A 360 -12.99 10.26 4.39
CA VAL A 360 -13.17 11.28 5.43
C VAL A 360 -11.83 11.70 6.03
N ALA A 361 -10.91 10.76 6.27
CA ALA A 361 -9.57 11.04 6.80
C ALA A 361 -8.78 12.00 5.91
N TYR A 362 -8.91 11.88 4.58
CA TYR A 362 -8.24 12.76 3.63
C TYR A 362 -8.70 14.23 3.69
N VAL A 363 -9.86 14.54 4.28
CA VAL A 363 -10.31 15.92 4.49
C VAL A 363 -9.33 16.70 5.37
N THR A 364 -8.75 16.05 6.38
CA THR A 364 -7.75 16.69 7.27
C THR A 364 -6.47 17.03 6.50
N LEU A 365 -6.03 16.14 5.60
CA LEU A 365 -4.86 16.37 4.75
C LEU A 365 -5.13 17.45 3.69
N ALA A 366 -6.28 17.41 3.02
CA ALA A 366 -6.67 18.38 2.02
C ALA A 366 -6.74 19.81 2.61
N ARG A 367 -7.18 19.93 3.87
CA ARG A 367 -7.24 21.21 4.60
C ARG A 367 -5.90 21.63 5.25
N GLY A 368 -4.81 20.91 4.99
CA GLY A 368 -3.50 21.20 5.58
C GLY A 368 -3.40 20.96 7.10
N GLN A 369 -4.34 20.22 7.70
CA GLN A 369 -4.37 19.92 9.13
C GLN A 369 -3.43 18.73 9.46
N ALA A 370 -2.16 18.83 9.06
CA ALA A 370 -1.18 17.74 9.16
C ALA A 370 -0.99 17.22 10.59
N LEU A 371 -1.01 18.11 11.59
CA LEU A 371 -0.89 17.70 13.00
C LEU A 371 -2.09 16.87 13.48
N ALA A 372 -3.31 17.27 13.07
CA ALA A 372 -4.51 16.51 13.42
C ALA A 372 -4.49 15.11 12.77
N TYR A 373 -4.07 15.03 11.52
CA TYR A 373 -3.88 13.75 10.83
C TYR A 373 -2.86 12.86 11.55
N LEU A 374 -1.70 13.42 11.92
CA LEU A 374 -0.67 12.69 12.66
C LEU A 374 -1.17 12.18 14.03
N ILE A 375 -1.94 12.99 14.75
CA ILE A 375 -2.51 12.59 16.05
C ILE A 375 -3.52 11.44 15.86
N LEU A 376 -4.44 11.54 14.89
CA LEU A 376 -5.44 10.51 14.63
C LEU A 376 -4.75 9.19 14.23
N GLU A 377 -3.76 9.24 13.33
CA GLU A 377 -2.98 8.08 12.90
C GLU A 377 -2.20 7.46 14.07
N SER A 378 -1.59 8.30 14.92
CA SER A 378 -0.87 7.81 16.10
C SER A 378 -1.80 7.13 17.12
N LEU A 379 -3.00 7.67 17.33
CA LEU A 379 -4.01 7.05 18.19
C LEU A 379 -4.44 5.69 17.65
N TYR A 380 -4.69 5.59 16.34
CA TYR A 380 -4.96 4.31 15.67
C TYR A 380 -3.82 3.31 15.87
N CYS A 381 -2.57 3.73 15.65
CA CYS A 381 -1.39 2.89 15.81
C CYS A 381 -1.24 2.35 17.23
N VAL A 382 -1.40 3.20 18.24
CA VAL A 382 -1.36 2.79 19.67
C VAL A 382 -2.49 1.82 19.98
N ALA A 383 -3.72 2.11 19.53
CA ALA A 383 -4.86 1.23 19.72
C ALA A 383 -4.63 -0.13 19.07
N LEU A 384 -4.09 -0.17 17.85
CA LEU A 384 -3.77 -1.41 17.14
C LEU A 384 -2.76 -2.26 17.92
N ILE A 385 -1.66 -1.68 18.42
CA ILE A 385 -0.66 -2.39 19.21
C ILE A 385 -1.31 -3.00 20.48
N LEU A 386 -2.05 -2.20 21.24
CA LEU A 386 -2.68 -2.65 22.48
C LEU A 386 -3.71 -3.76 22.22
N LEU A 387 -4.52 -3.60 21.17
CA LEU A 387 -5.52 -4.60 20.79
C LEU A 387 -4.87 -5.89 20.28
N ILE A 388 -3.78 -5.82 19.51
CA ILE A 388 -3.03 -7.01 19.07
C ILE A 388 -2.50 -7.77 20.29
N ILE A 389 -1.88 -7.08 21.24
CA ILE A 389 -1.36 -7.70 22.47
C ILE A 389 -2.49 -8.39 23.24
N PHE A 390 -3.59 -7.69 23.49
CA PHE A 390 -4.70 -8.22 24.26
C PHE A 390 -5.42 -9.38 23.56
N CYS A 391 -5.77 -9.23 22.29
CA CYS A 391 -6.53 -10.24 21.55
C CYS A 391 -5.70 -11.46 21.20
N TYR A 392 -4.39 -11.27 20.91
CA TYR A 392 -3.50 -12.40 20.64
C TYR A 392 -3.34 -13.30 21.88
N GLN A 393 -3.18 -12.71 23.07
CA GLN A 393 -3.11 -13.47 24.33
C GLN A 393 -4.38 -14.30 24.62
N ARG A 394 -5.55 -13.84 24.13
CA ARG A 394 -6.84 -14.51 24.38
C ARG A 394 -7.21 -15.55 23.31
N TRP A 395 -6.92 -15.26 22.06
CA TRP A 395 -7.41 -16.03 20.91
C TRP A 395 -6.31 -16.40 19.91
N GLY A 396 -5.03 -16.23 20.26
CA GLY A 396 -3.91 -16.54 19.39
C GLY A 396 -3.97 -15.81 18.04
N LEU A 397 -3.61 -16.49 16.97
CA LEU A 397 -3.58 -15.93 15.62
C LEU A 397 -4.93 -15.34 15.19
N TYR A 398 -6.05 -16.01 15.49
CA TYR A 398 -7.40 -15.48 15.21
C TYR A 398 -7.62 -14.12 15.87
N GLY A 399 -7.15 -13.97 17.11
CA GLY A 399 -7.22 -12.71 17.87
C GLY A 399 -6.56 -11.52 17.16
N THR A 400 -5.54 -11.75 16.36
CA THR A 400 -4.91 -10.66 15.60
C THR A 400 -5.85 -10.06 14.55
N GLY A 401 -6.66 -10.89 13.90
CA GLY A 401 -7.70 -10.43 12.98
C GLY A 401 -8.80 -9.65 13.67
N VAL A 402 -9.23 -10.11 14.87
CA VAL A 402 -10.19 -9.38 15.72
C VAL A 402 -9.61 -8.02 16.13
N ALA A 403 -8.35 -7.98 16.56
CA ALA A 403 -7.66 -6.76 16.94
C ALA A 403 -7.62 -5.74 15.78
N VAL A 404 -7.28 -6.17 14.58
CA VAL A 404 -7.28 -5.31 13.39
C VAL A 404 -8.68 -4.74 13.16
N THR A 405 -9.72 -5.56 13.25
CA THR A 405 -11.11 -5.11 13.04
C THR A 405 -11.55 -4.10 14.09
N LEU A 406 -11.21 -4.34 15.37
CA LEU A 406 -11.51 -3.41 16.46
C LEU A 406 -10.69 -2.10 16.35
N ALA A 407 -9.43 -2.17 15.91
CA ALA A 407 -8.61 -1.00 15.68
C ALA A 407 -9.19 -0.11 14.56
N TYR A 408 -9.65 -0.70 13.45
CA TYR A 408 -10.35 0.05 12.39
C TYR A 408 -11.71 0.58 12.84
N LEU A 409 -12.40 -0.11 13.76
CA LEU A 409 -13.63 0.43 14.37
C LEU A 409 -13.31 1.66 15.24
N PHE A 410 -12.25 1.60 16.02
CA PHE A 410 -11.77 2.74 16.79
C PHE A 410 -11.37 3.91 15.88
N ASP A 411 -10.60 3.64 14.82
CA ASP A 411 -10.23 4.63 13.80
C ASP A 411 -11.45 5.28 13.16
N PHE A 412 -12.42 4.49 12.76
CA PHE A 412 -13.70 4.99 12.22
C PHE A 412 -14.38 5.97 13.19
N LEU A 413 -14.47 5.63 14.46
CA LEU A 413 -15.14 6.48 15.47
C LEU A 413 -14.39 7.79 15.68
N ILE A 414 -13.06 7.77 15.81
CA ILE A 414 -12.27 8.99 16.07
C ILE A 414 -12.22 9.90 14.84
N VAL A 415 -12.03 9.33 13.63
CA VAL A 415 -11.94 10.10 12.38
C VAL A 415 -13.29 10.74 12.04
N ILE A 416 -14.40 9.97 12.08
CA ILE A 416 -15.73 10.52 11.83
C ILE A 416 -16.10 11.54 12.89
N GLY A 417 -15.82 11.27 14.17
CA GLY A 417 -16.07 12.21 15.26
C GLY A 417 -15.30 13.53 15.11
N TYR A 418 -14.03 13.46 14.74
CA TYR A 418 -13.21 14.64 14.45
C TYR A 418 -13.74 15.41 13.24
N ALA A 419 -13.99 14.72 12.13
CA ALA A 419 -14.48 15.33 10.90
C ALA A 419 -15.86 15.99 11.09
N TYR A 420 -16.76 15.35 11.84
CA TYR A 420 -18.05 15.95 12.19
C TYR A 420 -17.90 17.25 12.98
N LYS A 421 -17.09 17.24 14.06
CA LYS A 421 -16.93 18.39 14.95
C LYS A 421 -16.12 19.54 14.35
N LYS A 422 -15.04 19.24 13.65
CA LYS A 422 -14.05 20.24 13.18
C LYS A 422 -14.19 20.58 11.71
N ASN A 423 -14.55 19.60 10.87
CA ASN A 423 -14.60 19.79 9.43
C ASN A 423 -16.01 19.95 8.88
N GLY A 424 -17.05 19.84 9.72
CA GLY A 424 -18.45 19.94 9.32
C GLY A 424 -18.90 18.79 8.42
N TYR A 425 -18.23 17.62 8.50
CA TYR A 425 -18.61 16.45 7.72
C TYR A 425 -19.98 15.92 8.17
N ARG A 426 -20.83 15.61 7.17
CA ARG A 426 -22.11 14.94 7.38
C ARG A 426 -22.26 13.78 6.41
N CYS A 427 -22.47 12.60 6.95
CA CYS A 427 -22.78 11.44 6.15
C CYS A 427 -24.15 11.60 5.47
N SER A 428 -24.20 11.37 4.16
CA SER A 428 -25.47 11.43 3.42
C SER A 428 -26.36 10.23 3.75
N ALA A 429 -27.68 10.40 3.73
CA ALA A 429 -28.63 9.31 3.92
C ALA A 429 -28.44 8.18 2.90
N THR A 430 -27.91 8.49 1.72
CA THR A 430 -27.59 7.53 0.65
C THR A 430 -26.41 6.65 1.04
N VAL A 431 -25.31 7.26 1.49
CA VAL A 431 -24.12 6.52 1.99
C VAL A 431 -24.52 5.62 3.17
N PHE A 432 -25.28 6.18 4.13
CA PHE A 432 -25.72 5.41 5.28
C PHE A 432 -26.55 4.16 4.87
N ARG A 433 -27.48 4.32 3.93
CA ARG A 433 -28.30 3.21 3.44
C ARG A 433 -27.48 2.14 2.73
N TYR A 434 -26.53 2.55 1.87
CA TYR A 434 -25.66 1.60 1.17
C TYR A 434 -24.71 0.90 2.13
N ALA A 435 -24.15 1.65 3.09
CA ALA A 435 -23.31 1.09 4.14
C ALA A 435 -24.08 0.07 4.99
N LEU A 436 -25.29 0.40 5.42
CA LEU A 436 -26.12 -0.51 6.20
C LEU A 436 -26.35 -1.84 5.47
N VAL A 437 -26.74 -1.79 4.19
CA VAL A 437 -27.00 -3.02 3.42
C VAL A 437 -25.70 -3.81 3.21
N GLN A 438 -24.63 -3.17 2.76
CA GLN A 438 -23.39 -3.87 2.40
C GLN A 438 -22.62 -4.37 3.62
N VAL A 439 -22.58 -3.61 4.71
CA VAL A 439 -21.95 -4.06 5.96
C VAL A 439 -22.72 -5.21 6.58
N LEU A 440 -24.07 -5.18 6.55
CA LEU A 440 -24.88 -6.31 6.99
C LEU A 440 -24.65 -7.55 6.14
N LEU A 441 -24.56 -7.43 4.81
CA LEU A 441 -24.20 -8.56 3.94
C LEU A 441 -22.80 -9.10 4.28
N GLY A 442 -21.83 -8.23 4.56
CA GLY A 442 -20.51 -8.62 5.05
C GLY A 442 -20.55 -9.37 6.37
N LEU A 443 -21.33 -8.88 7.35
CA LEU A 443 -21.53 -9.55 8.64
C LEU A 443 -22.24 -10.89 8.49
N PHE A 444 -23.29 -10.99 7.67
CA PHE A 444 -23.94 -12.26 7.38
C PHE A 444 -22.99 -13.25 6.69
N SER A 445 -22.13 -12.76 5.78
CA SER A 445 -21.09 -13.59 5.16
C SER A 445 -20.11 -14.10 6.21
N TYR A 446 -19.70 -13.25 7.15
CA TYR A 446 -18.83 -13.65 8.25
C TYR A 446 -19.50 -14.69 9.17
N ILE A 447 -20.77 -14.51 9.54
CA ILE A 447 -21.52 -15.50 10.31
C ILE A 447 -21.63 -16.82 9.55
N THR A 448 -21.90 -16.76 8.25
CA THR A 448 -21.98 -17.95 7.38
C THR A 448 -20.69 -18.75 7.40
N VAL A 449 -19.51 -18.08 7.26
CA VAL A 449 -18.21 -18.78 7.24
C VAL A 449 -17.81 -19.32 8.61
N CYS A 450 -18.36 -18.77 9.70
CA CYS A 450 -18.12 -19.27 11.07
C CYS A 450 -19.01 -20.43 11.46
N VAL A 451 -20.28 -20.48 10.96
CA VAL A 451 -21.30 -21.40 11.45
C VAL A 451 -21.52 -22.57 10.48
N LEU A 452 -21.47 -22.32 9.19
CA LEU A 452 -21.80 -23.33 8.17
C LEU A 452 -20.54 -24.05 7.67
N SER A 453 -20.73 -25.29 7.21
CA SER A 453 -19.71 -26.13 6.60
C SER A 453 -20.25 -26.91 5.42
N GLY A 454 -19.38 -27.53 4.62
CA GLY A 454 -19.74 -28.36 3.47
C GLY A 454 -20.51 -27.61 2.41
N ILE A 455 -21.56 -28.24 1.86
CA ILE A 455 -22.35 -27.70 0.75
C ILE A 455 -23.15 -26.45 1.18
N ALA A 456 -23.68 -26.41 2.41
CA ALA A 456 -24.40 -25.25 2.92
C ALA A 456 -23.56 -23.97 2.95
N TYR A 457 -22.29 -24.08 3.32
CA TYR A 457 -21.32 -22.98 3.28
C TYR A 457 -21.25 -22.35 1.88
N TRP A 458 -21.05 -23.17 0.85
CA TRP A 458 -20.88 -22.69 -0.53
C TRP A 458 -22.18 -22.16 -1.13
N LEU A 459 -23.33 -22.79 -0.83
CA LEU A 459 -24.64 -22.32 -1.32
C LEU A 459 -25.00 -20.96 -0.72
N VAL A 460 -24.95 -20.83 0.61
CA VAL A 460 -25.29 -19.56 1.27
C VAL A 460 -24.27 -18.48 0.94
N GLY A 461 -22.98 -18.83 0.96
CA GLY A 461 -21.91 -17.91 0.55
C GLY A 461 -22.08 -17.42 -0.89
N GLY A 462 -22.40 -18.31 -1.82
CA GLY A 462 -22.69 -17.95 -3.21
C GLY A 462 -23.89 -17.02 -3.36
N ILE A 463 -24.98 -17.28 -2.60
CA ILE A 463 -26.14 -16.39 -2.58
C ILE A 463 -25.76 -14.99 -2.07
N LEU A 464 -24.95 -14.88 -1.00
CA LEU A 464 -24.52 -13.60 -0.45
C LEU A 464 -23.63 -12.84 -1.44
N ILE A 465 -22.72 -13.52 -2.14
CA ILE A 465 -21.91 -12.94 -3.22
C ILE A 465 -22.82 -12.36 -4.32
N LEU A 466 -23.80 -13.14 -4.77
CA LEU A 466 -24.75 -12.71 -5.80
C LEU A 466 -25.58 -11.51 -5.34
N LEU A 467 -26.09 -11.53 -4.10
CA LEU A 467 -26.87 -10.42 -3.54
C LEU A 467 -26.05 -9.13 -3.47
N SER A 468 -24.83 -9.18 -2.92
CA SER A 468 -23.96 -8.01 -2.83
C SER A 468 -23.59 -7.48 -4.22
N THR A 469 -23.26 -8.38 -5.16
CA THR A 469 -22.89 -8.02 -6.53
C THR A 469 -24.08 -7.42 -7.29
N CYS A 470 -25.25 -8.05 -7.25
CA CYS A 470 -26.46 -7.56 -7.92
C CYS A 470 -26.90 -6.21 -7.36
N TYR A 471 -26.85 -6.04 -6.02
CA TYR A 471 -27.17 -4.77 -5.38
C TYR A 471 -26.23 -3.65 -5.85
N SER A 472 -24.91 -3.87 -5.83
CA SER A 472 -23.91 -2.92 -6.28
C SER A 472 -24.05 -2.59 -7.76
N LEU A 473 -24.16 -3.60 -8.63
CA LEU A 473 -24.30 -3.40 -10.08
C LEU A 473 -25.58 -2.65 -10.43
N ARG A 474 -26.70 -2.97 -9.75
CA ARG A 474 -27.98 -2.27 -10.00
C ARG A 474 -27.87 -0.78 -9.69
N ILE A 475 -27.19 -0.40 -8.60
CA ILE A 475 -27.02 1.00 -8.22
C ILE A 475 -26.03 1.69 -9.16
N LEU A 476 -24.88 1.09 -9.44
CA LEU A 476 -23.88 1.63 -10.35
C LEU A 476 -24.46 1.84 -11.74
N ARG A 477 -25.25 0.90 -12.28
CA ARG A 477 -25.96 1.06 -13.56
C ARG A 477 -26.90 2.26 -13.59
N ARG A 478 -27.58 2.54 -12.47
CA ARG A 478 -28.50 3.69 -12.40
C ARG A 478 -27.78 5.03 -12.29
N LYS A 479 -26.60 5.06 -11.62
CA LYS A 479 -25.86 6.30 -11.36
C LYS A 479 -24.79 6.64 -12.42
N THR A 480 -24.35 5.68 -13.22
CA THR A 480 -23.28 5.88 -14.20
C THR A 480 -23.77 5.57 -15.61
N HIS A 481 -23.53 6.50 -16.55
CA HIS A 481 -23.67 6.26 -17.99
C HIS A 481 -22.59 5.28 -18.53
N LEU A 482 -21.71 4.78 -17.67
CA LEU A 482 -20.63 3.82 -18.03
C LEU A 482 -21.16 2.57 -18.73
N TRP A 483 -22.34 2.09 -18.33
CA TRP A 483 -22.96 0.94 -19.00
C TRP A 483 -23.35 1.23 -20.46
N GLN A 484 -23.83 2.42 -20.72
CA GLN A 484 -24.14 2.86 -22.09
C GLN A 484 -22.87 3.00 -22.92
N ALA A 485 -21.76 3.49 -22.32
CA ALA A 485 -20.47 3.59 -22.97
C ALA A 485 -19.83 2.20 -23.23
N LEU A 486 -19.93 1.28 -22.28
CA LEU A 486 -19.49 -0.12 -22.44
C LEU A 486 -20.31 -0.85 -23.51
N MET A 487 -21.62 -0.74 -23.47
CA MET A 487 -22.50 -1.38 -24.48
C MET A 487 -22.32 -0.76 -25.88
N ARG A 488 -22.00 0.51 -26.00
CA ARG A 488 -21.61 1.12 -27.29
C ARG A 488 -20.30 0.53 -27.81
N ARG A 489 -19.30 0.29 -26.96
CA ARG A 489 -18.05 -0.37 -27.36
C ARG A 489 -18.25 -1.83 -27.78
N PHE A 490 -19.04 -2.60 -27.04
CA PHE A 490 -19.36 -3.98 -27.45
C PHE A 490 -20.17 -4.05 -28.75
N ARG A 491 -21.09 -3.10 -28.99
CA ARG A 491 -21.82 -3.00 -30.27
C ARG A 491 -20.95 -2.53 -31.41
N SER A 492 -19.98 -1.65 -31.21
CA SER A 492 -19.08 -1.18 -32.26
C SER A 492 -18.03 -2.23 -32.69
N SER A 493 -17.67 -3.16 -31.78
CA SER A 493 -16.77 -4.28 -32.12
C SER A 493 -17.47 -5.42 -32.87
N THR A 494 -18.82 -5.46 -32.85
CA THR A 494 -19.61 -6.50 -33.55
C THR A 494 -20.10 -6.03 -34.92
N THR A 495 -19.86 -4.78 -35.31
CA THR A 495 -20.33 -4.19 -36.59
C THR A 495 -19.19 -3.67 -37.46
N GLN A 496 -18.02 -4.32 -37.50
CA GLN A 496 -17.14 -4.18 -38.65
C GLN A 496 -17.50 -5.27 -39.64
N PRO A 497 -18.10 -4.92 -40.82
CA PRO A 497 -18.23 -5.85 -41.92
C PRO A 497 -16.82 -6.14 -42.44
N VAL A 498 -16.51 -7.42 -42.55
CA VAL A 498 -15.39 -7.90 -43.35
C VAL A 498 -15.65 -7.34 -44.80
N SER A 499 -14.87 -6.36 -45.18
CA SER A 499 -14.79 -5.94 -46.58
C SER A 499 -13.77 -6.85 -47.28
N ASP A 500 -14.25 -7.63 -48.20
CA ASP A 500 -13.51 -8.38 -49.19
C ASP A 500 -12.45 -7.55 -49.91
#